data_5db211139fa7d4db4dc37c801c27d1ce
#
_entry.id   5db211139fa7d4db4dc37c801c27d1ce
#
_cell.length_a   1.000
_cell.length_b   1.000
_cell.length_c   1.000
_cell.angle_alpha   90.00
_cell.angle_beta   90.00
_cell.angle_gamma   90.00
#
_symmetry.space_group_name_H-M   'P 1'
#
loop_
_entity.id
_entity.type
_entity.pdbx_description
1 polymer ?
#
loop_
_entity_poly.entity_id
_entity_poly.type
_entity_poly.pdbx_seq_one_letter_code
_entity_poly.pdbx_strand_id
1 'polypeptide(L)'
;MVLKVRVPEDMFGGDVEEGFGPVADAFRANFASGAEIGAACAVYQDGAKVVDLWGGYRDGRTSRPWEEDTMVTVFSTTKGVASIALAVAHSRGLLDYDERVATYWPEFAQSGKGEVTVRQLLSHQAGLPVIDIPLKLEDLASLDRMAEVLALQAPVWDPGARHGYHGITLGWYEGELIRRVDPAGRSLGQFFADEVAAPLGLEFHIGLPDDVPAERLATIHGYKPPEMLFHLGEMPRKFVTGFLNPRSITYKAFGNPRVLGLINNYNRRELLRLEIPAANGTGRVRDIASAYGELATGGRRLGITSVTLDALANSAVPPSGGLMDVVLRLESIFSLGYVKPFPSFRFGSSAGLAYGTPGAGGSFAFADPDTGVGFAYAMNRSGFHLWDDPREVRLRSALYESVLDAGSQRPDASR
;
A
#
# COMPACT_ATOMS: atom_id res chain seq x y z
N MET A 1 20.44 0.86 20.00
CA MET A 1 20.19 -0.56 20.37
C MET A 1 18.78 -0.91 19.89
N VAL A 2 18.66 -1.88 18.99
CA VAL A 2 17.36 -2.34 18.47
C VAL A 2 16.54 -2.86 19.65
N LEU A 3 15.28 -2.43 19.77
CA LEU A 3 14.39 -2.90 20.83
C LEU A 3 14.15 -4.41 20.65
N LYS A 4 14.74 -5.25 21.50
CA LYS A 4 14.47 -6.68 21.53
C LYS A 4 13.40 -6.94 22.59
N VAL A 5 12.29 -7.51 22.17
CA VAL A 5 11.18 -7.84 23.05
C VAL A 5 10.92 -9.34 22.93
N ARG A 6 10.77 -10.02 24.06
CA ARG A 6 10.28 -11.39 24.09
C ARG A 6 8.75 -11.31 24.20
N VAL A 7 8.05 -11.98 23.32
CA VAL A 7 6.59 -12.03 23.31
C VAL A 7 6.16 -13.37 23.91
N PRO A 8 5.41 -13.37 25.04
CA PRO A 8 4.84 -14.56 25.64
C PRO A 8 3.74 -15.19 24.76
N GLU A 9 3.47 -16.48 24.93
CA GLU A 9 2.45 -17.21 24.17
C GLU A 9 1.02 -16.69 24.37
N ASP A 10 0.71 -16.15 25.54
CA ASP A 10 -0.59 -15.57 25.87
C ASP A 10 -0.84 -14.19 25.23
N MET A 11 0.14 -13.68 24.51
CA MET A 11 0.05 -12.42 23.75
C MET A 11 -0.38 -12.60 22.28
N PHE A 12 -0.75 -13.81 21.87
CA PHE A 12 -1.29 -14.10 20.55
C PHE A 12 -2.79 -14.28 20.61
N GLY A 13 -3.49 -13.68 19.65
CA GLY A 13 -4.93 -13.80 19.49
C GLY A 13 -5.31 -14.07 18.04
N GLY A 14 -6.58 -14.36 17.84
CA GLY A 14 -7.17 -14.57 16.53
C GLY A 14 -7.52 -16.02 16.23
N ASP A 15 -8.08 -16.21 15.03
CA ASP A 15 -8.63 -17.48 14.57
C ASP A 15 -7.99 -17.86 13.22
N VAL A 16 -7.90 -19.19 12.99
CA VAL A 16 -7.41 -19.78 11.75
C VAL A 16 -8.32 -20.97 11.39
N GLU A 17 -8.89 -20.94 10.20
CA GLU A 17 -9.69 -22.03 9.67
C GLU A 17 -8.85 -23.30 9.42
N GLU A 18 -9.51 -24.45 9.36
CA GLU A 18 -8.88 -25.73 9.07
C GLU A 18 -8.14 -25.66 7.72
N GLY A 19 -6.90 -26.16 7.67
CA GLY A 19 -6.02 -26.10 6.52
C GLY A 19 -5.08 -24.89 6.48
N PHE A 20 -5.34 -23.82 7.24
CA PHE A 20 -4.48 -22.63 7.31
C PHE A 20 -3.53 -22.61 8.52
N GLY A 21 -3.46 -23.69 9.29
CA GLY A 21 -2.53 -23.82 10.43
C GLY A 21 -1.08 -23.41 10.15
N PRO A 22 -0.47 -23.75 9.00
CA PRO A 22 0.89 -23.33 8.65
C PRO A 22 1.08 -21.79 8.66
N VAL A 23 0.05 -20.99 8.37
CA VAL A 23 0.13 -19.53 8.45
C VAL A 23 0.26 -19.06 9.91
N ALA A 24 -0.47 -19.70 10.84
CA ALA A 24 -0.35 -19.41 12.27
C ALA A 24 1.05 -19.79 12.81
N ASP A 25 1.59 -20.91 12.37
CA ASP A 25 2.94 -21.34 12.74
C ASP A 25 4.00 -20.37 12.19
N ALA A 26 3.86 -19.93 10.95
CA ALA A 26 4.71 -18.93 10.32
C ALA A 26 4.65 -17.58 11.06
N PHE A 27 3.45 -17.17 11.50
CA PHE A 27 3.24 -15.95 12.27
C PHE A 27 3.97 -16.01 13.63
N ARG A 28 3.80 -17.09 14.40
CA ARG A 28 4.50 -17.29 15.67
C ARG A 28 6.02 -17.36 15.47
N ALA A 29 6.49 -18.01 14.39
CA ALA A 29 7.91 -18.11 14.09
C ALA A 29 8.58 -16.75 13.85
N ASN A 30 7.85 -15.76 13.30
CA ASN A 30 8.35 -14.38 13.17
C ASN A 30 8.67 -13.76 14.55
N PHE A 31 7.83 -13.99 15.54
CA PHE A 31 8.05 -13.51 16.91
C PHE A 31 9.16 -14.29 17.62
N ALA A 32 9.19 -15.62 17.47
CA ALA A 32 10.21 -16.47 18.06
C ALA A 32 11.62 -16.10 17.56
N SER A 33 11.76 -15.65 16.31
CA SER A 33 13.04 -15.15 15.75
C SER A 33 13.44 -13.78 16.31
N GLY A 34 12.55 -13.10 17.05
CA GLY A 34 12.76 -11.74 17.56
C GLY A 34 12.68 -10.68 16.45
N ALA A 35 12.11 -11.01 15.29
CA ALA A 35 11.93 -10.07 14.19
C ALA A 35 10.74 -9.13 14.42
N GLU A 36 9.78 -9.51 15.26
CA GLU A 36 8.58 -8.73 15.57
C GLU A 36 8.61 -8.07 16.94
N ILE A 37 7.84 -6.98 17.06
CA ILE A 37 7.41 -6.39 18.34
C ILE A 37 5.91 -6.62 18.46
N GLY A 38 5.14 -6.20 17.47
CA GLY A 38 3.73 -6.45 17.30
C GLY A 38 3.38 -6.47 15.81
N ALA A 39 2.45 -7.33 15.45
CA ALA A 39 2.00 -7.51 14.07
C ALA A 39 0.59 -8.08 14.02
N ALA A 40 -0.02 -7.98 12.83
CA ALA A 40 -1.23 -8.71 12.48
C ALA A 40 -1.14 -9.23 11.05
N CYS A 41 -1.81 -10.37 10.79
CA CYS A 41 -1.95 -10.98 9.48
C CYS A 41 -3.39 -11.45 9.29
N ALA A 42 -3.98 -11.16 8.15
CA ALA A 42 -5.31 -11.65 7.82
C ALA A 42 -5.40 -12.11 6.38
N VAL A 43 -6.24 -13.10 6.14
CA VAL A 43 -6.53 -13.65 4.82
C VAL A 43 -8.02 -13.86 4.66
N TYR A 44 -8.52 -13.41 3.52
CA TYR A 44 -9.83 -13.77 3.01
C TYR A 44 -9.64 -14.67 1.80
N GLN A 45 -10.40 -15.75 1.71
CA GLN A 45 -10.46 -16.62 0.55
C GLN A 45 -11.92 -16.83 0.17
N ASP A 46 -12.24 -16.63 -1.11
CA ASP A 46 -13.60 -16.73 -1.65
C ASP A 46 -14.64 -15.92 -0.84
N GLY A 47 -14.21 -14.79 -0.30
CA GLY A 47 -15.02 -13.87 0.51
C GLY A 47 -15.14 -14.25 2.00
N ALA A 48 -14.64 -15.41 2.43
CA ALA A 48 -14.61 -15.83 3.82
C ALA A 48 -13.28 -15.47 4.49
N LYS A 49 -13.32 -15.03 5.75
CA LYS A 49 -12.13 -14.78 6.55
C LYS A 49 -11.57 -16.12 7.06
N VAL A 50 -10.42 -16.54 6.53
CA VAL A 50 -9.79 -17.84 6.84
C VAL A 50 -8.59 -17.72 7.78
N VAL A 51 -8.00 -16.53 7.88
CA VAL A 51 -6.93 -16.21 8.84
C VAL A 51 -7.19 -14.82 9.40
N ASP A 52 -7.09 -14.69 10.73
CA ASP A 52 -7.15 -13.42 11.44
C ASP A 52 -6.28 -13.53 12.68
N LEU A 53 -5.04 -13.08 12.57
CA LEU A 53 -4.01 -13.25 13.60
C LEU A 53 -3.45 -11.89 14.00
N TRP A 54 -3.25 -11.72 15.29
CA TRP A 54 -2.49 -10.60 15.85
C TRP A 54 -1.66 -11.07 17.04
N GLY A 55 -0.63 -10.29 17.40
CA GLY A 55 0.18 -10.65 18.55
C GLY A 55 1.25 -9.64 18.90
N GLY A 56 1.85 -9.84 20.04
CA GLY A 56 2.91 -9.02 20.58
C GLY A 56 2.43 -7.71 21.18
N TYR A 57 3.21 -6.66 21.01
CA TYR A 57 2.97 -5.37 21.64
C TYR A 57 2.68 -4.29 20.61
N ARG A 58 1.54 -3.57 20.75
CA ARG A 58 1.26 -2.36 19.98
C ARG A 58 2.23 -1.21 20.33
N ASP A 59 2.82 -1.26 21.53
CA ASP A 59 3.95 -0.41 21.91
C ASP A 59 4.95 -1.23 22.74
N GLY A 60 6.05 -1.61 22.12
CA GLY A 60 7.09 -2.43 22.76
C GLY A 60 7.89 -1.70 23.83
N ARG A 61 7.79 -0.37 23.97
CA ARG A 61 8.46 0.40 25.02
C ARG A 61 7.68 0.37 26.34
N THR A 62 6.37 0.34 26.24
CA THR A 62 5.45 0.35 27.37
C THR A 62 4.84 -1.02 27.63
N SER A 63 5.19 -2.02 26.80
CA SER A 63 4.66 -3.40 26.86
C SER A 63 3.14 -3.45 26.78
N ARG A 64 2.51 -2.51 26.09
CA ARG A 64 1.08 -2.53 25.84
C ARG A 64 0.75 -3.57 24.79
N PRO A 65 -0.17 -4.51 25.05
CA PRO A 65 -0.47 -5.61 24.13
C PRO A 65 -1.04 -5.10 22.81
N TRP A 66 -0.79 -5.85 21.74
CA TRP A 66 -1.55 -5.73 20.49
C TRP A 66 -2.87 -6.46 20.68
N GLU A 67 -3.97 -5.77 20.47
CA GLU A 67 -5.33 -6.27 20.67
C GLU A 67 -6.06 -6.41 19.34
N GLU A 68 -7.21 -7.05 19.35
CA GLU A 68 -8.03 -7.29 18.17
C GLU A 68 -8.39 -6.02 17.40
N ASP A 69 -8.60 -4.91 18.11
CA ASP A 69 -8.99 -3.63 17.53
C ASP A 69 -7.80 -2.67 17.29
N THR A 70 -6.57 -3.16 17.44
CA THR A 70 -5.36 -2.36 17.21
C THR A 70 -5.25 -1.96 15.75
N MET A 71 -5.04 -0.67 15.53
CA MET A 71 -4.85 -0.05 14.23
C MET A 71 -3.39 0.30 14.02
N VAL A 72 -2.88 0.11 12.81
CA VAL A 72 -1.48 0.37 12.47
C VAL A 72 -1.39 1.18 11.18
N THR A 73 -0.41 2.07 11.10
CA THR A 73 -0.08 2.80 9.87
C THR A 73 0.69 1.88 8.93
N VAL A 74 0.21 1.76 7.67
CA VAL A 74 0.70 0.76 6.73
C VAL A 74 1.55 1.33 5.59
N PHE A 75 1.97 2.59 5.70
CA PHE A 75 2.83 3.26 4.72
C PHE A 75 2.31 3.09 3.29
N SER A 76 3.19 2.71 2.34
CA SER A 76 2.81 2.61 0.92
C SER A 76 1.76 1.56 0.61
N THR A 77 1.47 0.61 1.50
CA THR A 77 0.29 -0.27 1.37
C THR A 77 -1.01 0.55 1.26
N THR A 78 -1.01 1.77 1.77
CA THR A 78 -2.10 2.75 1.62
C THR A 78 -2.44 3.04 0.15
N LYS A 79 -1.46 3.07 -0.76
CA LYS A 79 -1.71 3.37 -2.19
C LYS A 79 -2.73 2.42 -2.81
N GLY A 80 -2.52 1.11 -2.60
CA GLY A 80 -3.43 0.13 -3.14
C GLY A 80 -4.83 0.23 -2.54
N VAL A 81 -4.92 0.56 -1.23
CA VAL A 81 -6.23 0.82 -0.58
C VAL A 81 -6.87 2.10 -1.13
N ALA A 82 -6.09 3.16 -1.34
CA ALA A 82 -6.56 4.41 -1.95
C ALA A 82 -7.04 4.20 -3.39
N SER A 83 -6.31 3.38 -4.17
CA SER A 83 -6.67 3.06 -5.57
C SER A 83 -8.00 2.30 -5.69
N ILE A 84 -8.53 1.69 -4.61
CA ILE A 84 -9.89 1.13 -4.59
C ILE A 84 -10.93 2.24 -4.82
N ALA A 85 -10.72 3.44 -4.28
CA ALA A 85 -11.60 4.58 -4.52
C ALA A 85 -11.64 4.96 -6.01
N LEU A 86 -10.48 4.93 -6.70
CA LEU A 86 -10.41 5.17 -8.15
C LEU A 86 -11.14 4.06 -8.93
N ALA A 87 -11.02 2.79 -8.49
CA ALA A 87 -11.74 1.67 -9.10
C ALA A 87 -13.27 1.80 -8.97
N VAL A 88 -13.76 2.26 -7.81
CA VAL A 88 -15.17 2.58 -7.61
C VAL A 88 -15.60 3.73 -8.51
N ALA A 89 -14.82 4.81 -8.57
CA ALA A 89 -15.13 5.97 -9.43
C ALA A 89 -15.14 5.58 -10.92
N HIS A 90 -14.19 4.78 -11.37
CA HIS A 90 -14.17 4.26 -12.76
C HIS A 90 -15.39 3.38 -13.05
N SER A 91 -15.72 2.46 -12.15
CA SER A 91 -16.88 1.57 -12.33
C SER A 91 -18.22 2.31 -12.38
N ARG A 92 -18.29 3.50 -11.77
CA ARG A 92 -19.46 4.38 -11.83
C ARG A 92 -19.45 5.32 -13.04
N GLY A 93 -18.43 5.25 -13.89
CA GLY A 93 -18.28 6.13 -15.05
C GLY A 93 -17.93 7.58 -14.69
N LEU A 94 -17.43 7.84 -13.47
CA LEU A 94 -17.00 9.18 -13.05
C LEU A 94 -15.64 9.54 -13.66
N LEU A 95 -14.78 8.55 -13.92
CA LEU A 95 -13.52 8.71 -14.63
C LEU A 95 -13.27 7.53 -15.57
N ASP A 96 -12.48 7.76 -16.61
CA ASP A 96 -11.98 6.74 -17.53
C ASP A 96 -10.45 6.69 -17.38
N TYR A 97 -9.90 5.48 -17.25
CA TYR A 97 -8.44 5.30 -17.14
C TYR A 97 -7.67 5.72 -18.40
N ASP A 98 -8.30 5.66 -19.56
CA ASP A 98 -7.66 6.01 -20.84
C ASP A 98 -7.89 7.46 -21.24
N GLU A 99 -8.71 8.20 -20.49
CA GLU A 99 -8.91 9.63 -20.68
C GLU A 99 -7.75 10.44 -20.07
N ARG A 100 -7.55 11.65 -20.61
CA ARG A 100 -6.53 12.58 -20.11
C ARG A 100 -6.89 13.10 -18.72
N VAL A 101 -5.91 13.21 -17.84
CA VAL A 101 -6.07 13.85 -16.53
C VAL A 101 -6.60 15.27 -16.68
N ALA A 102 -6.16 16.00 -17.70
CA ALA A 102 -6.56 17.37 -17.99
C ALA A 102 -8.06 17.52 -18.31
N THR A 103 -8.74 16.46 -18.74
CA THR A 103 -10.19 16.46 -18.96
C THR A 103 -10.96 16.68 -17.64
N TYR A 104 -10.49 16.09 -16.57
CA TYR A 104 -11.07 16.22 -15.23
C TYR A 104 -10.48 17.39 -14.43
N TRP A 105 -9.21 17.68 -14.70
CA TRP A 105 -8.41 18.70 -14.01
C TRP A 105 -7.66 19.58 -15.03
N PRO A 106 -8.32 20.60 -15.60
CA PRO A 106 -7.75 21.43 -16.68
C PRO A 106 -6.43 22.09 -16.32
N GLU A 107 -6.22 22.51 -15.05
CA GLU A 107 -4.99 23.15 -14.58
C GLU A 107 -3.78 22.19 -14.62
N PHE A 108 -4.02 20.89 -14.64
CA PHE A 108 -2.97 19.89 -14.78
C PHE A 108 -2.24 19.95 -16.14
N ALA A 109 -2.89 20.45 -17.20
CA ALA A 109 -2.33 20.50 -18.56
C ALA A 109 -1.02 21.26 -18.69
N GLN A 110 -0.64 22.03 -17.67
CA GLN A 110 0.59 22.84 -17.65
C GLN A 110 1.85 21.99 -17.79
N SER A 111 2.95 22.65 -18.22
CA SER A 111 4.30 22.06 -18.24
C SER A 111 4.41 20.76 -19.07
N GLY A 112 3.64 20.67 -20.18
CA GLY A 112 3.69 19.51 -21.07
C GLY A 112 2.89 18.29 -20.64
N LYS A 113 2.00 18.42 -19.64
CA LYS A 113 1.19 17.30 -19.12
C LYS A 113 -0.17 17.12 -19.79
N GLY A 114 -0.51 17.92 -20.80
CA GLY A 114 -1.85 17.94 -21.39
C GLY A 114 -2.34 16.59 -21.92
N GLU A 115 -1.43 15.74 -22.38
CA GLU A 115 -1.76 14.44 -22.96
C GLU A 115 -1.56 13.26 -21.99
N VAL A 116 -1.21 13.52 -20.74
CA VAL A 116 -1.05 12.45 -19.73
C VAL A 116 -2.40 11.83 -19.42
N THR A 117 -2.51 10.51 -19.62
CA THR A 117 -3.73 9.77 -19.27
C THR A 117 -3.75 9.40 -17.79
N VAL A 118 -4.95 9.14 -17.26
CA VAL A 118 -5.13 8.61 -15.89
C VAL A 118 -4.34 7.30 -15.73
N ARG A 119 -4.38 6.42 -16.72
CA ARG A 119 -3.59 5.17 -16.74
C ARG A 119 -2.10 5.41 -16.59
N GLN A 120 -1.53 6.35 -17.34
CA GLN A 120 -0.09 6.69 -17.24
C GLN A 120 0.26 7.25 -15.86
N LEU A 121 -0.62 8.04 -15.26
CA LEU A 121 -0.43 8.57 -13.92
C LEU A 121 -0.43 7.45 -12.87
N LEU A 122 -1.45 6.59 -12.87
CA LEU A 122 -1.61 5.50 -11.92
C LEU A 122 -0.57 4.40 -12.08
N SER A 123 0.01 4.22 -13.29
CA SER A 123 1.10 3.27 -13.55
C SER A 123 2.50 3.87 -13.42
N HIS A 124 2.63 5.03 -12.77
CA HIS A 124 3.89 5.69 -12.50
C HIS A 124 4.67 6.17 -13.74
N GLN A 125 3.98 6.38 -14.86
CA GLN A 125 4.59 6.79 -16.14
C GLN A 125 4.51 8.29 -16.44
N ALA A 126 3.82 9.06 -15.60
CA ALA A 126 3.57 10.49 -15.82
C ALA A 126 4.81 11.40 -15.64
N GLY A 127 5.92 10.89 -15.09
CA GLY A 127 7.10 11.70 -14.82
C GLY A 127 7.01 12.61 -13.61
N LEU A 128 6.13 12.34 -12.67
CA LEU A 128 5.77 13.22 -11.56
C LEU A 128 6.13 12.68 -10.15
N PRO A 129 7.26 11.99 -9.95
CA PRO A 129 7.60 11.42 -8.64
C PRO A 129 8.14 12.47 -7.66
N VAL A 130 8.40 13.69 -8.09
CA VAL A 130 9.00 14.75 -7.29
C VAL A 130 8.12 16.00 -7.28
N ILE A 131 8.29 16.83 -6.27
CA ILE A 131 7.77 18.20 -6.20
C ILE A 131 8.96 19.11 -5.95
N ASP A 132 9.19 20.09 -6.85
CA ASP A 132 10.32 21.01 -6.78
C ASP A 132 10.07 22.15 -5.77
N ILE A 133 8.82 22.54 -5.58
CA ILE A 133 8.43 23.54 -4.58
C ILE A 133 8.60 22.94 -3.18
N PRO A 134 9.41 23.54 -2.29
CA PRO A 134 9.55 23.04 -0.92
C PRO A 134 8.21 23.10 -0.17
N LEU A 135 7.76 21.95 0.31
CA LEU A 135 6.52 21.83 1.08
C LEU A 135 6.78 21.88 2.58
N LYS A 136 5.82 22.46 3.29
CA LYS A 136 5.70 22.39 4.75
C LYS A 136 4.51 21.50 5.13
N LEU A 137 4.43 21.19 6.41
CA LEU A 137 3.32 20.35 6.91
C LEU A 137 1.96 21.04 6.71
N GLU A 138 1.93 22.37 6.85
CA GLU A 138 0.73 23.19 6.67
C GLU A 138 0.22 23.18 5.22
N ASP A 139 1.11 23.05 4.23
CA ASP A 139 0.72 22.93 2.82
C ASP A 139 -0.11 21.66 2.60
N LEU A 140 0.26 20.56 3.28
CA LEU A 140 -0.43 19.26 3.15
C LEU A 140 -1.85 19.27 3.74
N ALA A 141 -2.15 20.22 4.62
CA ALA A 141 -3.48 20.39 5.20
C ALA A 141 -4.45 21.10 4.25
N SER A 142 -3.97 21.71 3.16
CA SER A 142 -4.77 22.43 2.18
C SER A 142 -4.78 21.68 0.85
N LEU A 143 -5.91 21.03 0.54
CA LEU A 143 -6.08 20.35 -0.74
C LEU A 143 -5.95 21.29 -1.93
N ASP A 144 -6.45 22.53 -1.83
CA ASP A 144 -6.33 23.53 -2.90
C ASP A 144 -4.87 23.92 -3.12
N ARG A 145 -4.10 24.12 -2.05
CA ARG A 145 -2.67 24.42 -2.13
C ARG A 145 -1.91 23.26 -2.77
N MET A 146 -2.24 22.03 -2.39
CA MET A 146 -1.65 20.86 -3.00
C MET A 146 -1.99 20.73 -4.50
N ALA A 147 -3.25 21.00 -4.87
CA ALA A 147 -3.67 21.00 -6.27
C ALA A 147 -2.87 22.02 -7.12
N GLU A 148 -2.68 23.26 -6.61
CA GLU A 148 -1.86 24.27 -7.27
C GLU A 148 -0.41 23.79 -7.48
N VAL A 149 0.22 23.24 -6.43
CA VAL A 149 1.60 22.77 -6.49
C VAL A 149 1.76 21.62 -7.49
N LEU A 150 0.85 20.66 -7.45
CA LEU A 150 0.85 19.50 -8.34
C LEU A 150 0.61 19.88 -9.80
N ALA A 151 -0.31 20.83 -10.06
CA ALA A 151 -0.57 21.34 -11.39
C ALA A 151 0.63 22.06 -12.00
N LEU A 152 1.40 22.80 -11.20
CA LEU A 152 2.60 23.52 -11.61
C LEU A 152 3.79 22.59 -11.87
N GLN A 153 3.87 21.43 -11.22
CA GLN A 153 5.02 20.52 -11.30
C GLN A 153 5.24 20.04 -12.73
N ALA A 154 6.45 20.27 -13.26
CA ALA A 154 6.86 19.72 -14.53
C ALA A 154 7.28 18.24 -14.41
N PRO A 155 6.98 17.40 -15.43
CA PRO A 155 7.53 16.05 -15.49
C PRO A 155 9.05 16.04 -15.54
N VAL A 156 9.69 15.09 -14.81
CA VAL A 156 11.15 14.93 -14.85
C VAL A 156 11.64 13.99 -15.97
N TRP A 157 10.71 13.40 -16.70
CA TRP A 157 10.89 12.70 -17.99
C TRP A 157 9.60 12.82 -18.80
N ASP A 158 9.72 12.60 -20.12
CA ASP A 158 8.56 12.63 -21.02
C ASP A 158 7.55 11.53 -20.63
N PRO A 159 6.28 11.89 -20.37
CA PRO A 159 5.24 10.93 -20.01
C PRO A 159 5.17 9.75 -20.98
N GLY A 160 5.09 8.51 -20.44
CA GLY A 160 5.10 7.28 -21.23
C GLY A 160 6.49 6.82 -21.72
N ALA A 161 7.54 7.65 -21.60
CA ALA A 161 8.89 7.24 -22.00
C ALA A 161 9.55 6.32 -20.96
N ARG A 162 9.26 6.54 -19.69
CA ARG A 162 9.81 5.78 -18.54
C ARG A 162 8.74 5.63 -17.47
N HIS A 163 9.01 4.78 -16.52
CA HIS A 163 8.30 4.81 -15.25
C HIS A 163 9.28 5.02 -14.08
N GLY A 164 8.74 5.50 -12.97
CA GLY A 164 9.46 5.67 -11.71
C GLY A 164 8.48 5.88 -10.59
N TYR A 165 8.67 5.13 -9.53
CA TYR A 165 7.75 5.08 -8.40
C TYR A 165 7.43 6.46 -7.84
N HIS A 166 6.18 6.89 -7.95
CA HIS A 166 5.68 8.14 -7.38
C HIS A 166 5.43 7.92 -5.88
N GLY A 167 6.55 7.83 -5.11
CA GLY A 167 6.56 7.30 -3.74
C GLY A 167 5.58 7.97 -2.78
N ILE A 168 5.42 9.29 -2.90
CA ILE A 168 4.47 10.08 -2.09
C ILE A 168 3.44 10.76 -2.99
N THR A 169 3.87 11.25 -4.15
CA THR A 169 3.06 12.13 -5.00
C THR A 169 1.84 11.44 -5.58
N LEU A 170 1.89 10.11 -5.85
CA LEU A 170 0.76 9.39 -6.43
C LEU A 170 -0.54 9.65 -5.66
N GLY A 171 -0.51 9.48 -4.34
CA GLY A 171 -1.73 9.61 -3.54
C GLY A 171 -2.35 11.01 -3.58
N TRP A 172 -1.54 12.05 -3.71
CA TRP A 172 -2.08 13.41 -3.87
C TRP A 172 -2.70 13.62 -5.26
N TYR A 173 -2.10 13.04 -6.32
CA TYR A 173 -2.70 13.06 -7.66
C TYR A 173 -4.01 12.25 -7.69
N GLU A 174 -4.05 11.09 -7.06
CA GLU A 174 -5.27 10.30 -6.87
C GLU A 174 -6.32 11.09 -6.10
N GLY A 175 -5.90 11.77 -5.03
CA GLY A 175 -6.78 12.61 -4.21
C GLY A 175 -7.42 13.71 -4.99
N GLU A 176 -6.65 14.43 -5.81
CA GLU A 176 -7.19 15.51 -6.62
C GLU A 176 -8.09 14.99 -7.75
N LEU A 177 -7.75 13.85 -8.38
CA LEU A 177 -8.64 13.21 -9.36
C LEU A 177 -10.00 12.89 -8.74
N ILE A 178 -10.04 12.23 -7.59
CA ILE A 178 -11.31 11.93 -6.90
C ILE A 178 -12.08 13.22 -6.62
N ARG A 179 -11.44 14.24 -6.07
CA ARG A 179 -12.06 15.52 -5.74
C ARG A 179 -12.70 16.20 -6.97
N ARG A 180 -12.10 16.03 -8.15
CA ARG A 180 -12.59 16.62 -9.40
C ARG A 180 -13.72 15.83 -10.04
N VAL A 181 -13.74 14.52 -9.88
CA VAL A 181 -14.76 13.67 -10.52
C VAL A 181 -15.93 13.33 -9.60
N ASP A 182 -15.76 13.43 -8.29
CA ASP A 182 -16.85 13.21 -7.34
C ASP A 182 -17.83 14.38 -7.38
N PRO A 183 -19.14 14.13 -7.68
CA PRO A 183 -20.15 15.20 -7.71
C PRO A 183 -20.29 15.95 -6.38
N ALA A 184 -19.92 15.33 -5.25
CA ALA A 184 -19.94 15.94 -3.93
C ALA A 184 -18.64 16.71 -3.62
N GLY A 185 -17.61 16.61 -4.46
CA GLY A 185 -16.31 17.27 -4.26
C GLY A 185 -15.57 16.80 -3.00
N ARG A 186 -15.83 15.57 -2.54
CA ARG A 186 -15.19 15.01 -1.35
C ARG A 186 -13.69 14.80 -1.59
N SER A 187 -12.91 14.89 -0.52
CA SER A 187 -11.53 14.41 -0.53
C SER A 187 -11.48 12.89 -0.76
N LEU A 188 -10.31 12.36 -1.11
CA LEU A 188 -10.14 10.91 -1.28
C LEU A 188 -10.42 10.16 0.02
N GLY A 189 -10.00 10.69 1.17
CA GLY A 189 -10.27 10.08 2.47
C GLY A 189 -11.78 10.03 2.78
N GLN A 190 -12.52 11.09 2.49
CA GLN A 190 -13.97 11.14 2.64
C GLN A 190 -14.68 10.20 1.66
N PHE A 191 -14.29 10.22 0.38
CA PHE A 191 -14.85 9.33 -0.63
C PHE A 191 -14.59 7.87 -0.27
N PHE A 192 -13.36 7.53 0.14
CA PHE A 192 -13.02 6.19 0.60
C PHE A 192 -13.85 5.77 1.82
N ALA A 193 -14.03 6.65 2.80
CA ALA A 193 -14.82 6.35 3.99
C ALA A 193 -16.27 6.01 3.64
N ASP A 194 -16.89 6.80 2.75
CA ASP A 194 -18.30 6.64 2.39
C ASP A 194 -18.55 5.50 1.39
N GLU A 195 -17.68 5.37 0.38
CA GLU A 195 -17.91 4.51 -0.78
C GLU A 195 -17.20 3.18 -0.74
N VAL A 196 -16.20 3.02 0.16
CA VAL A 196 -15.43 1.78 0.32
C VAL A 196 -15.52 1.26 1.75
N ALA A 197 -15.13 2.08 2.73
CA ALA A 197 -15.04 1.61 4.11
C ALA A 197 -16.43 1.31 4.70
N ALA A 198 -17.40 2.20 4.57
CA ALA A 198 -18.75 2.02 5.11
C ALA A 198 -19.47 0.80 4.50
N PRO A 199 -19.52 0.61 3.15
CA PRO A 199 -20.16 -0.57 2.57
C PRO A 199 -19.53 -1.90 2.98
N LEU A 200 -18.22 -1.91 3.23
CA LEU A 200 -17.48 -3.12 3.64
C LEU A 200 -17.38 -3.28 5.17
N GLY A 201 -17.74 -2.26 5.96
CA GLY A 201 -17.62 -2.27 7.41
C GLY A 201 -16.17 -2.20 7.90
N LEU A 202 -15.31 -1.45 7.19
CA LEU A 202 -13.88 -1.36 7.48
C LEU A 202 -13.58 -0.25 8.49
N GLU A 203 -12.65 -0.50 9.38
CA GLU A 203 -11.99 0.52 10.19
C GLU A 203 -10.58 0.80 9.63
N PHE A 204 -10.55 1.50 8.52
CA PHE A 204 -9.34 1.98 7.87
C PHE A 204 -9.56 3.42 7.43
N HIS A 205 -8.59 4.29 7.69
CA HIS A 205 -8.69 5.72 7.47
C HIS A 205 -7.51 6.24 6.65
N ILE A 206 -7.79 7.12 5.70
CA ILE A 206 -6.83 7.98 5.01
C ILE A 206 -7.11 9.39 5.51
N GLY A 207 -6.27 9.88 6.44
CA GLY A 207 -6.64 11.00 7.31
C GLY A 207 -7.39 10.48 8.55
N LEU A 208 -6.64 10.24 9.64
CA LEU A 208 -7.18 9.62 10.86
C LEU A 208 -8.11 10.58 11.59
N PRO A 209 -9.37 10.20 11.87
CA PRO A 209 -10.32 10.99 12.64
C PRO A 209 -9.84 11.27 14.08
N ASP A 210 -10.30 12.39 14.66
CA ASP A 210 -9.90 12.83 15.99
C ASP A 210 -10.46 11.97 17.13
N ASP A 211 -11.58 11.31 16.89
CA ASP A 211 -12.28 10.45 17.84
C ASP A 211 -11.68 9.04 17.95
N VAL A 212 -10.78 8.64 17.06
CA VAL A 212 -10.06 7.36 17.21
C VAL A 212 -9.14 7.43 18.42
N PRO A 213 -9.34 6.57 19.46
CA PRO A 213 -8.54 6.60 20.67
C PRO A 213 -7.05 6.28 20.40
N ALA A 214 -6.15 7.01 21.06
CA ALA A 214 -4.71 6.76 20.93
C ALA A 214 -4.31 5.36 21.41
N GLU A 215 -5.10 4.80 22.31
CA GLU A 215 -4.93 3.45 22.87
C GLU A 215 -5.10 2.34 21.82
N ARG A 216 -5.77 2.63 20.71
CA ARG A 216 -5.93 1.69 19.61
C ARG A 216 -4.79 1.76 18.59
N LEU A 217 -3.93 2.77 18.67
CA LEU A 217 -2.87 2.98 17.69
C LEU A 217 -1.59 2.23 18.06
N ALA A 218 -1.06 1.47 17.13
CA ALA A 218 0.25 0.86 17.26
C ALA A 218 1.35 1.91 17.10
N THR A 219 2.33 1.90 18.01
CA THR A 219 3.52 2.75 17.92
C THR A 219 4.51 2.17 16.93
N ILE A 220 4.85 2.90 15.88
CA ILE A 220 5.85 2.49 14.90
C ILE A 220 7.25 2.60 15.53
N HIS A 221 7.99 1.50 15.48
CA HIS A 221 9.37 1.39 15.96
C HIS A 221 10.32 1.36 14.76
N GLY A 222 10.66 2.54 14.24
CA GLY A 222 11.66 2.70 13.19
C GLY A 222 13.08 2.73 13.78
N TYR A 223 14.06 2.49 12.92
CA TYR A 223 15.46 2.55 13.28
C TYR A 223 15.94 3.99 13.46
N LYS A 224 16.93 4.15 14.33
CA LYS A 224 17.68 5.42 14.44
C LYS A 224 18.68 5.54 13.28
N PRO A 225 19.00 6.76 12.81
CA PRO A 225 19.92 6.94 11.70
C PRO A 225 21.25 6.15 11.78
N PRO A 226 21.94 6.05 12.94
CA PRO A 226 23.15 5.23 13.04
C PRO A 226 22.89 3.73 12.87
N GLU A 227 21.72 3.25 13.29
CA GLU A 227 21.35 1.82 13.18
C GLU A 227 21.06 1.45 11.72
N MET A 228 20.53 2.40 10.93
CA MET A 228 20.27 2.19 9.49
C MET A 228 21.52 1.77 8.71
N LEU A 229 22.71 2.24 9.13
CA LEU A 229 23.97 1.89 8.44
C LEU A 229 24.25 0.38 8.46
N PHE A 230 23.81 -0.32 9.49
CA PHE A 230 24.02 -1.78 9.60
C PHE A 230 23.06 -2.59 8.71
N HIS A 231 22.00 -1.96 8.21
CA HIS A 231 20.94 -2.60 7.42
C HIS A 231 20.93 -2.16 5.94
N LEU A 232 21.86 -1.29 5.54
CA LEU A 232 21.93 -0.84 4.14
C LEU A 232 22.14 -1.98 3.13
N GLY A 233 22.70 -3.12 3.59
CA GLY A 233 22.88 -4.32 2.78
C GLY A 233 21.60 -5.10 2.47
N GLU A 234 20.52 -4.82 3.20
CA GLU A 234 19.20 -5.45 3.01
C GLU A 234 18.40 -4.81 1.86
N MET A 235 18.82 -3.61 1.42
CA MET A 235 18.24 -2.91 0.29
C MET A 235 19.11 -3.03 -0.97
N PRO A 236 18.51 -2.95 -2.17
CA PRO A 236 19.27 -2.93 -3.42
C PRO A 236 20.30 -1.79 -3.45
N ARG A 237 21.58 -2.11 -3.72
CA ARG A 237 22.70 -1.13 -3.68
C ARG A 237 22.43 0.12 -4.54
N LYS A 238 21.81 -0.06 -5.73
CA LYS A 238 21.48 1.05 -6.63
C LYS A 238 20.45 1.98 -6.01
N PHE A 239 19.45 1.46 -5.29
CA PHE A 239 18.48 2.24 -4.55
C PHE A 239 19.16 3.02 -3.42
N VAL A 240 19.97 2.35 -2.59
CA VAL A 240 20.70 2.99 -1.48
C VAL A 240 21.56 4.15 -1.98
N THR A 241 22.35 3.95 -3.04
CA THR A 241 23.20 5.02 -3.60
C THR A 241 22.35 6.20 -4.13
N GLY A 242 21.18 5.92 -4.69
CA GLY A 242 20.23 6.96 -5.10
C GLY A 242 19.66 7.69 -3.88
N PHE A 243 19.20 6.95 -2.88
CA PHE A 243 18.59 7.50 -1.68
C PHE A 243 19.55 8.37 -0.85
N LEU A 244 20.84 8.05 -0.85
CA LEU A 244 21.88 8.83 -0.17
C LEU A 244 22.38 10.05 -0.98
N ASN A 245 22.01 10.17 -2.27
CA ASN A 245 22.43 11.29 -3.12
C ASN A 245 21.33 12.37 -3.22
N PRO A 246 21.48 13.55 -2.60
CA PRO A 246 20.46 14.61 -2.62
C PRO A 246 20.08 15.13 -4.02
N ARG A 247 20.95 14.89 -5.02
CA ARG A 247 20.69 15.32 -6.42
C ARG A 247 19.91 14.28 -7.21
N SER A 248 19.77 13.06 -6.72
CA SER A 248 19.07 11.99 -7.42
C SER A 248 17.55 12.17 -7.38
N ILE A 249 16.86 11.62 -8.39
CA ILE A 249 15.40 11.54 -8.42
C ILE A 249 14.91 10.69 -7.23
N THR A 250 15.62 9.59 -6.91
CA THR A 250 15.30 8.73 -5.77
C THR A 250 15.20 9.52 -4.45
N TYR A 251 16.22 10.33 -4.14
CA TYR A 251 16.19 11.15 -2.91
C TYR A 251 15.02 12.15 -2.92
N LYS A 252 14.85 12.85 -4.05
CA LYS A 252 13.82 13.89 -4.19
C LYS A 252 12.40 13.32 -4.08
N ALA A 253 12.16 12.11 -4.58
CA ALA A 253 10.86 11.46 -4.56
C ALA A 253 10.33 11.12 -3.17
N PHE A 254 11.22 11.04 -2.16
CA PHE A 254 10.85 10.74 -0.77
C PHE A 254 11.15 11.87 0.22
N GLY A 255 11.77 12.95 -0.24
CA GLY A 255 12.35 13.98 0.61
C GLY A 255 11.53 15.28 0.77
N ASN A 256 10.34 15.36 0.20
CA ASN A 256 9.54 16.60 0.23
C ASN A 256 8.06 16.36 0.57
N PRO A 257 7.58 16.88 1.71
CA PRO A 257 8.35 17.50 2.78
C PRO A 257 9.21 16.50 3.57
N ARG A 258 10.33 16.97 4.13
CA ARG A 258 11.28 16.09 4.86
C ARG A 258 10.67 15.30 6.02
N VAL A 259 9.61 15.83 6.61
CA VAL A 259 8.90 15.18 7.73
C VAL A 259 8.38 13.79 7.34
N LEU A 260 8.01 13.56 6.08
CA LEU A 260 7.49 12.28 5.59
C LEU A 260 8.59 11.22 5.39
N GLY A 261 9.84 11.62 5.20
CA GLY A 261 10.98 10.71 5.04
C GLY A 261 11.43 9.97 6.31
N LEU A 262 10.87 10.33 7.47
CA LEU A 262 11.23 9.74 8.75
C LEU A 262 10.08 8.88 9.29
N ILE A 263 10.23 7.59 9.23
CA ILE A 263 9.21 6.59 9.64
C ILE A 263 8.64 6.87 11.04
N ASN A 264 9.49 7.23 12.02
CA ASN A 264 9.04 7.52 13.37
C ASN A 264 8.11 8.76 13.49
N ASN A 265 8.08 9.63 12.49
CA ASN A 265 7.16 10.78 12.47
C ASN A 265 5.70 10.36 12.29
N TYR A 266 5.45 9.17 11.74
CA TYR A 266 4.09 8.61 11.60
C TYR A 266 3.47 8.17 12.93
N ASN A 267 4.16 8.37 14.06
CA ASN A 267 3.56 8.29 15.40
C ASN A 267 2.92 9.63 15.82
N ARG A 268 3.11 10.71 15.06
CA ARG A 268 2.58 12.03 15.39
C ARG A 268 1.15 12.14 14.91
N ARG A 269 0.21 12.38 15.83
CA ARG A 269 -1.22 12.50 15.50
C ARG A 269 -1.49 13.55 14.42
N GLU A 270 -0.78 14.66 14.47
CA GLU A 270 -0.89 15.73 13.48
C GLU A 270 -0.58 15.26 12.05
N LEU A 271 0.34 14.29 11.88
CA LEU A 271 0.65 13.72 10.58
C LEU A 271 -0.41 12.69 10.15
N LEU A 272 -0.93 11.91 11.09
CA LEU A 272 -1.96 10.91 10.81
C LEU A 272 -3.29 11.53 10.39
N ARG A 273 -3.61 12.75 10.86
CA ARG A 273 -4.83 13.49 10.49
C ARG A 273 -4.83 14.00 9.05
N LEU A 274 -3.66 14.20 8.47
CA LEU A 274 -3.54 14.66 7.09
C LEU A 274 -3.90 13.54 6.12
N GLU A 275 -4.48 13.88 4.99
CA GLU A 275 -4.66 12.93 3.90
C GLU A 275 -3.38 12.81 3.08
N ILE A 276 -2.65 11.73 3.28
CA ILE A 276 -1.48 11.35 2.50
C ILE A 276 -1.74 9.96 1.91
N PRO A 277 -2.56 9.86 0.85
CA PRO A 277 -3.09 8.56 0.37
C PRO A 277 -2.00 7.59 -0.12
N ALA A 278 -0.76 8.04 -0.14
CA ALA A 278 0.41 7.24 -0.48
C ALA A 278 1.14 6.66 0.73
N ALA A 279 0.84 7.08 1.99
CA ALA A 279 1.77 6.80 3.08
C ALA A 279 1.18 6.66 4.48
N ASN A 280 0.03 7.24 4.81
CA ASN A 280 -0.43 7.29 6.20
C ASN A 280 -1.77 6.62 6.49
N GLY A 281 -2.25 5.78 5.60
CA GLY A 281 -3.40 4.95 5.88
C GLY A 281 -3.20 4.16 7.16
N THR A 282 -4.19 4.23 8.04
CA THR A 282 -4.14 3.65 9.39
C THR A 282 -5.43 2.88 9.66
N GLY A 283 -5.30 1.61 10.04
CA GLY A 283 -6.47 0.76 10.27
C GLY A 283 -6.12 -0.64 10.77
N ARG A 284 -7.14 -1.48 10.88
CA ARG A 284 -6.96 -2.89 11.23
C ARG A 284 -6.50 -3.67 10.00
N VAL A 285 -5.59 -4.61 10.19
CA VAL A 285 -5.02 -5.40 9.09
C VAL A 285 -6.07 -6.30 8.44
N ARG A 286 -7.01 -6.85 9.21
CA ARG A 286 -8.11 -7.66 8.69
C ARG A 286 -9.00 -6.89 7.72
N ASP A 287 -9.16 -5.60 7.93
CA ASP A 287 -9.99 -4.76 7.09
C ASP A 287 -9.33 -4.50 5.73
N ILE A 288 -8.00 -4.39 5.72
CA ILE A 288 -7.24 -4.32 4.47
C ILE A 288 -7.39 -5.64 3.69
N ALA A 289 -7.23 -6.78 4.37
CA ALA A 289 -7.41 -8.10 3.75
C ALA A 289 -8.84 -8.28 3.22
N SER A 290 -9.86 -7.80 3.94
CA SER A 290 -11.26 -7.80 3.50
C SER A 290 -11.46 -7.00 2.22
N ALA A 291 -10.88 -5.79 2.13
CA ALA A 291 -10.97 -4.96 0.95
C ALA A 291 -10.32 -5.62 -0.28
N TYR A 292 -9.14 -6.22 -0.12
CA TYR A 292 -8.49 -6.97 -1.19
C TYR A 292 -9.22 -8.28 -1.51
N GLY A 293 -9.83 -8.94 -0.52
CA GLY A 293 -10.71 -10.10 -0.73
C GLY A 293 -11.93 -9.76 -1.58
N GLU A 294 -12.54 -8.59 -1.36
CA GLU A 294 -13.62 -8.08 -2.20
C GLU A 294 -13.18 -7.90 -3.66
N LEU A 295 -11.97 -7.35 -3.89
CA LEU A 295 -11.41 -7.22 -5.24
C LEU A 295 -11.11 -8.59 -5.87
N ALA A 296 -10.59 -9.53 -5.10
CA ALA A 296 -10.27 -10.88 -5.59
C ALA A 296 -11.51 -11.69 -5.97
N THR A 297 -12.68 -11.37 -5.42
CA THR A 297 -13.92 -12.13 -5.59
C THR A 297 -14.99 -11.39 -6.40
N GLY A 298 -14.60 -10.38 -7.16
CA GLY A 298 -15.48 -9.74 -8.16
C GLY A 298 -16.06 -8.38 -7.77
N GLY A 299 -15.69 -7.78 -6.62
CA GLY A 299 -15.96 -6.38 -6.28
C GLY A 299 -17.46 -6.01 -6.13
N ARG A 300 -18.31 -6.99 -5.87
CA ARG A 300 -19.79 -6.82 -5.96
C ARG A 300 -20.34 -5.86 -4.91
N ARG A 301 -19.85 -5.91 -3.67
CA ARG A 301 -20.30 -5.05 -2.57
C ARG A 301 -19.96 -3.57 -2.82
N LEU A 302 -18.91 -3.31 -3.61
CA LEU A 302 -18.48 -1.98 -4.02
C LEU A 302 -19.04 -1.57 -5.38
N GLY A 303 -19.74 -2.45 -6.09
CA GLY A 303 -20.26 -2.21 -7.44
C GLY A 303 -19.14 -2.08 -8.48
N ILE A 304 -17.98 -2.70 -8.23
CA ILE A 304 -16.86 -2.66 -9.16
C ILE A 304 -17.17 -3.57 -10.35
N THR A 305 -17.03 -3.04 -11.57
CA THR A 305 -17.30 -3.77 -12.80
C THR A 305 -16.16 -4.73 -13.16
N SER A 306 -16.47 -5.80 -13.92
CA SER A 306 -15.45 -6.72 -14.43
C SER A 306 -14.40 -6.02 -15.28
N VAL A 307 -14.79 -5.02 -16.09
CA VAL A 307 -13.87 -4.21 -16.90
C VAL A 307 -12.85 -3.49 -16.01
N THR A 308 -13.29 -2.95 -14.87
CA THR A 308 -12.39 -2.32 -13.91
C THR A 308 -11.45 -3.36 -13.27
N LEU A 309 -11.98 -4.50 -12.82
CA LEU A 309 -11.16 -5.56 -12.21
C LEU A 309 -10.13 -6.13 -13.18
N ASP A 310 -10.51 -6.34 -14.43
CA ASP A 310 -9.59 -6.77 -15.49
C ASP A 310 -8.47 -5.74 -15.71
N ALA A 311 -8.81 -4.45 -15.67
CA ALA A 311 -7.81 -3.38 -15.79
C ALA A 311 -6.84 -3.35 -14.61
N LEU A 312 -7.29 -3.66 -13.38
CA LEU A 312 -6.42 -3.78 -12.20
C LEU A 312 -5.51 -5.02 -12.28
N ALA A 313 -6.08 -6.16 -12.72
CA ALA A 313 -5.37 -7.43 -12.81
C ALA A 313 -4.34 -7.48 -13.94
N ASN A 314 -4.49 -6.66 -14.98
CA ASN A 314 -3.55 -6.59 -16.08
C ASN A 314 -2.41 -5.59 -15.78
N SER A 315 -1.21 -5.95 -16.24
CA SER A 315 -0.07 -5.03 -16.19
C SER A 315 -0.31 -3.83 -17.10
N ALA A 316 0.12 -2.65 -16.68
CA ALA A 316 0.16 -1.50 -17.58
C ALA A 316 1.08 -1.78 -18.79
N VAL A 317 0.76 -1.16 -19.92
CA VAL A 317 1.65 -1.19 -21.09
C VAL A 317 3.02 -0.65 -20.66
N PRO A 318 4.11 -1.40 -20.88
CA PRO A 318 5.44 -0.93 -20.53
C PRO A 318 5.78 0.40 -21.19
N PRO A 319 6.48 1.31 -20.51
CA PRO A 319 6.96 2.54 -21.14
C PRO A 319 7.98 2.23 -22.25
N SER A 320 8.14 3.13 -23.21
CA SER A 320 9.02 2.93 -24.38
C SER A 320 10.49 2.67 -23.99
N GLY A 321 10.94 3.15 -22.84
CA GLY A 321 12.30 2.94 -22.30
C GLY A 321 12.48 1.66 -21.48
N GLY A 322 11.46 0.77 -21.42
CA GLY A 322 11.53 -0.53 -20.74
C GLY A 322 11.16 -0.45 -19.25
N LEU A 323 11.34 -1.57 -18.53
CA LEU A 323 10.81 -1.82 -17.17
C LEU A 323 11.71 -1.28 -16.05
N MET A 324 12.82 -0.62 -16.35
CA MET A 324 13.71 -0.05 -15.33
C MET A 324 13.06 1.16 -14.67
N ASP A 325 12.67 1.03 -13.40
CA ASP A 325 12.17 2.12 -12.58
C ASP A 325 13.30 3.11 -12.24
N VAL A 326 13.13 4.36 -12.64
CA VAL A 326 14.18 5.38 -12.46
C VAL A 326 14.28 5.93 -11.04
N VAL A 327 13.26 5.70 -10.20
CA VAL A 327 13.22 6.08 -8.79
C VAL A 327 13.75 4.95 -7.91
N LEU A 328 13.22 3.73 -8.08
CA LEU A 328 13.64 2.55 -7.33
C LEU A 328 14.98 1.97 -7.84
N ARG A 329 15.36 2.28 -9.10
CA ARG A 329 16.61 1.88 -9.77
C ARG A 329 16.75 0.36 -9.96
N LEU A 330 15.63 -0.29 -10.20
CA LEU A 330 15.47 -1.72 -10.46
C LEU A 330 14.26 -1.93 -11.36
N GLU A 331 14.10 -3.13 -11.92
CA GLU A 331 12.91 -3.45 -12.71
C GLU A 331 11.69 -3.53 -11.81
N SER A 332 10.56 -3.04 -12.29
CA SER A 332 9.25 -3.14 -11.64
C SER A 332 8.13 -3.19 -12.68
N ILE A 333 7.00 -3.77 -12.30
CA ILE A 333 5.79 -3.81 -13.13
C ILE A 333 4.63 -3.25 -12.30
N PHE A 334 3.90 -2.32 -12.90
CA PHE A 334 2.75 -1.70 -12.27
C PHE A 334 1.46 -2.00 -13.05
N SER A 335 0.34 -1.88 -12.36
CA SER A 335 -0.99 -1.66 -12.94
C SER A 335 -1.51 -0.30 -12.48
N LEU A 336 -2.80 -0.19 -12.22
CA LEU A 336 -3.46 1.07 -11.85
C LEU A 336 -3.36 1.32 -10.33
N GLY A 337 -2.22 1.87 -9.88
CA GLY A 337 -1.93 2.14 -8.47
C GLY A 337 -1.35 0.95 -7.70
N TYR A 338 -1.13 -0.19 -8.36
CA TYR A 338 -0.62 -1.41 -7.75
C TYR A 338 0.68 -1.87 -8.39
N VAL A 339 1.46 -2.62 -7.62
CA VAL A 339 2.59 -3.43 -8.11
C VAL A 339 2.04 -4.76 -8.59
N LYS A 340 2.58 -5.27 -9.69
CA LYS A 340 2.32 -6.61 -10.25
C LYS A 340 3.47 -7.54 -9.90
N PRO A 341 3.24 -8.87 -9.85
CA PRO A 341 4.33 -9.83 -9.77
C PRO A 341 5.33 -9.67 -10.93
N PHE A 342 6.62 -9.76 -10.62
CA PHE A 342 7.71 -9.74 -11.60
C PHE A 342 8.88 -10.62 -11.10
N PRO A 343 9.90 -10.94 -11.93
CA PRO A 343 10.89 -11.97 -11.60
C PRO A 343 11.57 -11.84 -10.25
N SER A 344 11.82 -10.62 -9.75
CA SER A 344 12.44 -10.38 -8.44
C SER A 344 11.46 -10.03 -7.32
N PHE A 345 10.15 -10.08 -7.59
CA PHE A 345 9.11 -9.92 -6.57
C PHE A 345 7.88 -10.76 -6.97
N ARG A 346 7.81 -11.98 -6.46
CA ARG A 346 6.76 -12.93 -6.80
C ARG A 346 5.78 -13.06 -5.65
N PHE A 347 4.50 -12.86 -5.94
CA PHE A 347 3.40 -13.07 -5.01
C PHE A 347 2.13 -13.47 -5.78
N GLY A 348 1.18 -14.07 -5.06
CA GLY A 348 -0.01 -14.64 -5.68
C GLY A 348 0.29 -15.96 -6.39
N SER A 349 -0.68 -16.45 -7.13
CA SER A 349 -0.60 -17.66 -7.94
C SER A 349 0.31 -17.48 -9.16
N SER A 350 0.62 -18.60 -9.82
CA SER A 350 1.41 -18.61 -11.07
C SER A 350 0.69 -17.98 -12.26
N ALA A 351 -0.63 -17.72 -12.17
CA ALA A 351 -1.40 -17.05 -13.20
C ALA A 351 -0.99 -15.58 -13.44
N GLY A 352 -0.27 -14.96 -12.47
CA GLY A 352 0.24 -13.61 -12.60
C GLY A 352 -0.84 -12.52 -12.55
N LEU A 353 -2.06 -12.86 -12.14
CA LEU A 353 -3.19 -11.93 -12.03
C LEU A 353 -3.16 -11.11 -10.74
N ALA A 354 -2.41 -11.53 -9.73
CA ALA A 354 -2.31 -10.83 -8.45
C ALA A 354 -1.82 -9.39 -8.63
N TYR A 355 -2.29 -8.51 -7.74
CA TYR A 355 -1.87 -7.11 -7.66
C TYR A 355 -1.96 -6.63 -6.20
N GLY A 356 -0.99 -5.81 -5.80
CA GLY A 356 -0.91 -5.35 -4.41
C GLY A 356 0.12 -4.25 -4.22
N THR A 357 0.32 -3.83 -2.99
CA THR A 357 1.26 -2.74 -2.72
C THR A 357 2.06 -3.00 -1.45
N PRO A 358 3.39 -3.15 -1.55
CA PRO A 358 4.26 -3.23 -0.39
C PRO A 358 4.44 -1.85 0.26
N GLY A 359 4.55 -1.83 1.58
CA GLY A 359 4.77 -0.64 2.37
C GLY A 359 6.13 -0.63 3.07
N ALA A 360 6.65 0.56 3.31
CA ALA A 360 7.89 0.74 4.04
C ALA A 360 7.82 0.04 5.41
N GLY A 361 8.89 -0.68 5.75
CA GLY A 361 8.98 -1.42 7.00
C GLY A 361 8.49 -2.86 6.93
N GLY A 362 7.86 -3.30 5.83
CA GLY A 362 7.50 -4.70 5.59
C GLY A 362 6.00 -4.99 5.53
N SER A 363 5.11 -3.99 5.65
CA SER A 363 3.68 -4.21 5.41
C SER A 363 3.43 -4.57 3.95
N PHE A 364 2.47 -5.45 3.68
CA PHE A 364 2.07 -5.84 2.34
C PHE A 364 0.61 -6.28 2.31
N ALA A 365 -0.08 -5.90 1.24
CA ALA A 365 -1.41 -6.42 0.96
C ALA A 365 -1.60 -6.60 -0.54
N PHE A 366 -2.35 -7.64 -0.94
CA PHE A 366 -2.64 -7.95 -2.33
C PHE A 366 -3.96 -8.69 -2.49
N ALA A 367 -4.52 -8.59 -3.69
CA ALA A 367 -5.59 -9.44 -4.20
C ALA A 367 -5.00 -10.43 -5.21
N ASP A 368 -5.44 -11.68 -5.15
CA ASP A 368 -5.18 -12.70 -6.16
C ASP A 368 -6.50 -13.25 -6.70
N PRO A 369 -6.99 -12.73 -7.83
CA PRO A 369 -8.27 -13.15 -8.40
C PRO A 369 -8.29 -14.62 -8.83
N ASP A 370 -7.13 -15.23 -9.14
CA ASP A 370 -7.04 -16.64 -9.57
C ASP A 370 -7.37 -17.60 -8.42
N THR A 371 -7.01 -17.23 -7.19
CA THR A 371 -7.25 -18.06 -5.99
C THR A 371 -8.33 -17.50 -5.07
N GLY A 372 -8.96 -16.39 -5.42
CA GLY A 372 -9.95 -15.71 -4.59
C GLY A 372 -9.38 -15.14 -3.29
N VAL A 373 -8.06 -14.91 -3.23
CA VAL A 373 -7.35 -14.52 -1.99
C VAL A 373 -7.20 -13.01 -1.89
N GLY A 374 -7.59 -12.48 -0.72
CA GLY A 374 -7.19 -11.17 -0.21
C GLY A 374 -6.28 -11.35 0.99
N PHE A 375 -5.05 -10.87 0.89
CA PHE A 375 -4.02 -10.98 1.93
C PHE A 375 -3.62 -9.63 2.48
N ALA A 376 -3.40 -9.53 3.79
CA ALA A 376 -2.74 -8.38 4.39
C ALA A 376 -1.88 -8.79 5.59
N TYR A 377 -0.72 -8.16 5.68
CA TYR A 377 0.17 -8.23 6.82
C TYR A 377 0.69 -6.83 7.15
N ALA A 378 0.70 -6.46 8.41
CA ALA A 378 1.37 -5.26 8.88
C ALA A 378 1.93 -5.45 10.29
N MET A 379 2.97 -4.68 10.58
CA MET A 379 3.75 -4.73 11.80
C MET A 379 4.06 -3.32 12.29
N ASN A 380 4.50 -3.19 13.53
CA ASN A 380 4.97 -1.92 14.05
C ASN A 380 6.51 -1.82 14.19
N ARG A 381 7.23 -2.91 13.94
CA ARG A 381 8.69 -2.88 13.84
C ARG A 381 9.10 -2.77 12.38
N SER A 382 9.68 -1.63 11.98
CA SER A 382 10.12 -1.43 10.60
C SER A 382 11.27 -2.36 10.22
N GLY A 383 11.18 -2.98 9.02
CA GLY A 383 12.28 -3.62 8.31
C GLY A 383 12.93 -2.67 7.30
N PHE A 384 13.88 -3.19 6.52
CA PHE A 384 14.63 -2.43 5.51
C PHE A 384 14.43 -2.90 4.08
N HIS A 385 13.58 -3.90 3.86
CA HIS A 385 13.31 -4.43 2.55
C HIS A 385 12.35 -3.51 1.78
N LEU A 386 12.57 -3.32 0.48
CA LEU A 386 11.63 -2.62 -0.40
C LEU A 386 10.39 -3.48 -0.67
N TRP A 387 10.60 -4.78 -0.79
CA TRP A 387 9.64 -5.88 -0.87
C TRP A 387 10.34 -7.16 -0.42
N ASP A 388 9.61 -8.26 -0.34
CA ASP A 388 10.12 -9.54 0.17
C ASP A 388 10.73 -9.43 1.57
N ASP A 389 10.06 -8.68 2.48
CA ASP A 389 10.44 -8.74 3.89
C ASP A 389 10.30 -10.19 4.37
N PRO A 390 11.35 -10.78 4.97
CA PRO A 390 11.34 -12.20 5.34
C PRO A 390 10.16 -12.63 6.21
N ARG A 391 9.59 -11.69 6.99
CA ARG A 391 8.43 -11.95 7.85
C ARG A 391 7.16 -12.15 7.00
N GLU A 392 6.97 -11.29 6.03
CA GLU A 392 5.84 -11.34 5.10
C GLU A 392 5.98 -12.52 4.13
N VAL A 393 7.17 -12.74 3.58
CA VAL A 393 7.46 -13.88 2.68
C VAL A 393 7.10 -15.20 3.35
N ARG A 394 7.46 -15.39 4.62
CA ARG A 394 7.14 -16.61 5.36
C ARG A 394 5.63 -16.83 5.47
N LEU A 395 4.86 -15.77 5.70
CA LEU A 395 3.40 -15.85 5.81
C LEU A 395 2.73 -16.20 4.48
N ARG A 396 3.08 -15.50 3.40
CA ARG A 396 2.47 -15.78 2.10
C ARG A 396 2.93 -17.11 1.49
N SER A 397 4.17 -17.54 1.76
CA SER A 397 4.60 -18.88 1.35
C SER A 397 3.79 -19.97 2.06
N ALA A 398 3.61 -19.85 3.38
CA ALA A 398 2.77 -20.78 4.12
C ALA A 398 1.31 -20.77 3.64
N LEU A 399 0.78 -19.59 3.29
CA LEU A 399 -0.56 -19.43 2.74
C LEU A 399 -0.71 -20.21 1.42
N TYR A 400 0.19 -20.01 0.47
CA TYR A 400 0.08 -20.63 -0.84
C TYR A 400 0.34 -22.15 -0.79
N GLU A 401 1.21 -22.62 0.07
CA GLU A 401 1.37 -24.05 0.35
C GLU A 401 0.04 -24.63 0.86
N SER A 402 -0.64 -23.98 1.79
CA SER A 402 -1.94 -24.42 2.30
C SER A 402 -3.04 -24.40 1.24
N VAL A 403 -3.10 -23.33 0.43
CA VAL A 403 -4.11 -23.16 -0.63
C VAL A 403 -3.86 -24.13 -1.78
N LEU A 404 -2.60 -24.32 -2.20
CA LEU A 404 -2.24 -25.21 -3.29
C LEU A 404 -2.48 -26.69 -2.91
N ASP A 405 -2.14 -27.10 -1.69
CA ASP A 405 -2.43 -28.46 -1.18
C ASP A 405 -3.94 -28.71 -1.09
N ALA A 406 -4.73 -27.75 -0.66
CA ALA A 406 -6.18 -27.86 -0.66
C ALA A 406 -6.78 -27.95 -2.08
N GLY A 407 -6.16 -27.25 -3.04
CA GLY A 407 -6.55 -27.31 -4.46
C GLY A 407 -6.24 -28.65 -5.12
N SER A 408 -5.14 -29.30 -4.74
CA SER A 408 -4.71 -30.60 -5.27
C SER A 408 -5.54 -31.78 -4.74
N GLN A 409 -6.25 -31.60 -3.63
CA GLN A 409 -7.09 -32.63 -3.01
C GLN A 409 -8.57 -32.59 -3.41
N ARG A 410 -9.01 -31.57 -4.20
CA ARG A 410 -10.40 -31.57 -4.72
C ARG A 410 -10.54 -32.65 -5.77
N PRO A 411 -11.39 -33.70 -5.57
CA PRO A 411 -11.70 -34.64 -6.64
C PRO A 411 -12.29 -33.86 -7.81
N ASP A 412 -11.78 -34.20 -8.99
CA ASP A 412 -12.31 -33.69 -10.27
C ASP A 412 -13.83 -33.87 -10.31
N ALA A 413 -14.60 -32.80 -10.17
CA ALA A 413 -16.07 -32.82 -10.20
C ALA A 413 -16.64 -33.04 -11.61
N SER A 414 -15.80 -33.48 -12.55
CA SER A 414 -16.13 -33.77 -13.93
C SER A 414 -16.01 -35.28 -14.25
N ARG A 415 -16.64 -36.15 -13.45
CA ARG A 415 -16.92 -37.52 -13.86
C ARG A 415 -18.37 -37.89 -13.62
#